data_213380d101620514f593c8a1dcc3eb99
#
_entry.id   213380d101620514f593c8a1dcc3eb99
#
_cell.length_a   1.000
_cell.length_b   1.000
_cell.length_c   1.000
_cell.angle_alpha   90.00
_cell.angle_beta   90.00
_cell.angle_gamma   90.00
#
_symmetry.space_group_name_H-M   'P 1'
#
loop_
_entity.id
_entity.type
_entity.pdbx_description
1 polymer ?
#
loop_
_entity_poly.entity_id
_entity_poly.type
_entity_poly.pdbx_seq_one_letter_code
_entity_poly.pdbx_strand_id
1 'polypeptide(L)'
;LDVHSPAIVQFNKSTRQTIPIIEELGGTPDGIAIDPANRLIYWSNMGDDYEADDGSINVMNFDGTGRKMLLGNGKIRTPKQLHLDLVNQRLYWCDREGGMVSSCNIDGSNLFVHVARPRDKHNKVDILDQCVGITVDVANNWLYWTQKGTPKGNLGRIFRVPLTPKTQQSANQRNDIQLLLQDLPEPIDLLLDEETHILYWTDRGAEPDGNSLNCANITADGLSHYKVISRGFKEAIGLTYDKPAKLMYVADLNGGVYQVVMETGEVEKLYQGKNYTGISQYLG
;
A
#
# COMPACT_ATOMS: atom_id res chain seq x y z
N LEU A 1 8.78 0.84 -7.56
CA LEU A 1 8.07 0.87 -8.84
C LEU A 1 8.18 2.25 -9.49
N ASP A 2 8.57 2.30 -10.74
CA ASP A 2 8.54 3.51 -11.57
C ASP A 2 7.24 3.51 -12.39
N VAL A 3 6.45 4.58 -12.30
CA VAL A 3 5.18 4.70 -13.04
C VAL A 3 5.29 5.64 -14.24
N HIS A 4 6.33 6.45 -14.35
CA HIS A 4 6.57 7.28 -15.53
C HIS A 4 7.00 6.45 -16.74
N SER A 5 7.89 5.48 -16.51
CA SER A 5 8.25 4.43 -17.46
C SER A 5 7.99 3.11 -16.75
N PRO A 6 6.77 2.53 -16.90
CA PRO A 6 6.33 1.41 -16.09
C PRO A 6 7.37 0.30 -15.95
N ALA A 7 8.02 0.23 -14.78
CA ALA A 7 9.17 -0.63 -14.53
C ALA A 7 9.29 -1.04 -13.05
N ILE A 8 9.99 -2.13 -12.80
CA ILE A 8 10.51 -2.46 -11.46
C ILE A 8 12.01 -2.24 -11.50
N VAL A 9 12.49 -1.37 -10.62
CA VAL A 9 13.90 -1.06 -10.49
C VAL A 9 14.44 -1.48 -9.13
N GLN A 10 15.62 -2.05 -9.12
CA GLN A 10 16.37 -2.29 -7.90
C GLN A 10 17.26 -1.08 -7.62
N PHE A 11 17.20 -0.58 -6.39
CA PHE A 11 18.09 0.46 -5.87
C PHE A 11 19.07 -0.17 -4.88
N ASN A 12 20.38 0.03 -5.12
CA ASN A 12 21.43 -0.39 -4.19
C ASN A 12 21.80 0.77 -3.27
N LYS A 13 21.54 0.62 -1.98
CA LYS A 13 21.79 1.66 -0.97
C LYS A 13 23.27 2.06 -0.88
N SER A 14 24.19 1.11 -1.00
CA SER A 14 25.63 1.35 -0.84
C SER A 14 26.26 2.08 -2.03
N THR A 15 25.85 1.71 -3.25
CA THR A 15 26.39 2.32 -4.48
C THR A 15 25.53 3.49 -4.97
N ARG A 16 24.31 3.65 -4.44
CA ARG A 16 23.28 4.61 -4.86
C ARG A 16 22.93 4.50 -6.36
N GLN A 17 23.05 3.30 -6.91
CA GLN A 17 22.73 3.00 -8.30
C GLN A 17 21.41 2.25 -8.41
N THR A 18 20.71 2.49 -9.52
CA THR A 18 19.53 1.74 -9.91
C THR A 18 19.83 0.80 -11.07
N ILE A 19 19.23 -0.37 -11.03
CA ILE A 19 19.26 -1.36 -12.11
C ILE A 19 17.82 -1.76 -12.39
N PRO A 20 17.34 -1.69 -13.65
CA PRO A 20 16.02 -2.22 -13.97
C PRO A 20 16.03 -3.76 -13.80
N ILE A 21 15.02 -4.27 -13.08
CA ILE A 21 14.74 -5.70 -13.04
C ILE A 21 13.90 -6.06 -14.26
N ILE A 22 12.90 -5.23 -14.55
CA ILE A 22 12.06 -5.34 -15.74
C ILE A 22 11.58 -3.95 -16.16
N GLU A 23 11.58 -3.70 -17.43
CA GLU A 23 11.01 -2.53 -18.09
C GLU A 23 9.75 -2.91 -18.87
N GLU A 24 8.98 -1.94 -19.30
CA GLU A 24 7.77 -2.13 -20.11
C GLU A 24 6.72 -3.03 -19.42
N LEU A 25 6.44 -2.76 -18.13
CA LEU A 25 5.38 -3.47 -17.42
C LEU A 25 4.00 -3.28 -18.05
N GLY A 26 3.79 -2.15 -18.74
CA GLY A 26 2.48 -1.69 -19.21
C GLY A 26 1.62 -1.19 -18.05
N GLY A 27 0.53 -0.51 -18.36
CA GLY A 27 -0.41 0.03 -17.38
C GLY A 27 0.23 0.97 -16.36
N THR A 28 -0.34 1.00 -15.17
CA THR A 28 0.11 1.85 -14.06
C THR A 28 0.44 1.00 -12.83
N PRO A 29 1.70 0.58 -12.60
CA PRO A 29 2.09 -0.19 -11.43
C PRO A 29 2.03 0.67 -10.16
N ASP A 30 1.61 0.10 -9.02
CA ASP A 30 1.44 0.88 -7.78
C ASP A 30 2.01 0.21 -6.52
N GLY A 31 1.49 -0.92 -6.08
CA GLY A 31 1.97 -1.64 -4.89
C GLY A 31 2.97 -2.73 -5.25
N ILE A 32 3.93 -2.97 -4.36
CA ILE A 32 4.94 -4.02 -4.49
C ILE A 32 5.19 -4.72 -3.17
N ALA A 33 5.29 -6.03 -3.21
CA ALA A 33 5.71 -6.85 -2.08
C ALA A 33 6.70 -7.93 -2.55
N ILE A 34 7.57 -8.38 -1.67
CA ILE A 34 8.56 -9.40 -2.00
C ILE A 34 8.48 -10.60 -1.06
N ASP A 35 8.73 -11.78 -1.60
CA ASP A 35 8.99 -13.01 -0.87
C ASP A 35 10.49 -13.36 -1.00
N PRO A 36 11.29 -13.01 0.01
CA PRO A 36 12.74 -13.24 -0.04
C PRO A 36 13.10 -14.72 -0.09
N ALA A 37 12.34 -15.59 0.60
CA ALA A 37 12.63 -17.01 0.68
C ALA A 37 12.46 -17.72 -0.66
N ASN A 38 11.41 -17.37 -1.41
CA ASN A 38 11.14 -17.91 -2.74
C ASN A 38 11.69 -17.03 -3.88
N ARG A 39 12.31 -15.89 -3.54
CA ARG A 39 12.86 -14.92 -4.51
C ARG A 39 11.82 -14.43 -5.51
N LEU A 40 10.61 -14.06 -5.00
CA LEU A 40 9.49 -13.61 -5.80
C LEU A 40 9.16 -12.14 -5.52
N ILE A 41 8.77 -11.44 -6.57
CA ILE A 41 8.23 -10.07 -6.54
C ILE A 41 6.77 -10.14 -6.95
N TYR A 42 5.89 -9.59 -6.11
CA TYR A 42 4.48 -9.38 -6.40
C TYR A 42 4.24 -7.89 -6.62
N TRP A 43 3.40 -7.53 -7.60
CA TRP A 43 3.00 -6.14 -7.81
C TRP A 43 1.57 -6.01 -8.28
N SER A 44 0.95 -4.89 -7.94
CA SER A 44 -0.32 -4.47 -8.50
C SER A 44 -0.11 -3.58 -9.73
N ASN A 45 -1.04 -3.66 -10.66
CA ASN A 45 -1.10 -2.81 -11.84
C ASN A 45 -2.53 -2.31 -11.99
N MET A 46 -2.73 -1.00 -11.99
CA MET A 46 -4.05 -0.37 -12.08
C MET A 46 -4.68 -0.41 -13.49
N GLY A 47 -3.99 -1.03 -14.46
CA GLY A 47 -4.42 -1.04 -15.85
C GLY A 47 -4.10 0.28 -16.58
N ASP A 48 -4.66 0.42 -17.76
CA ASP A 48 -4.53 1.60 -18.63
C ASP A 48 -5.73 2.55 -18.49
N ASP A 49 -6.91 2.02 -18.13
CA ASP A 49 -8.15 2.77 -17.94
C ASP A 49 -8.74 2.52 -16.56
N TYR A 50 -8.70 3.52 -15.69
CA TYR A 50 -9.21 3.43 -14.31
C TYR A 50 -10.74 3.23 -14.22
N GLU A 51 -11.47 3.42 -15.31
CA GLU A 51 -12.90 3.12 -15.39
C GLU A 51 -13.18 1.67 -15.89
N ALA A 52 -12.15 0.99 -16.41
CA ALA A 52 -12.23 -0.41 -16.84
C ALA A 52 -11.82 -1.37 -15.72
N ASP A 53 -12.21 -2.62 -15.83
CA ASP A 53 -11.78 -3.70 -14.93
C ASP A 53 -10.54 -4.41 -15.53
N ASP A 54 -9.52 -3.62 -15.92
CA ASP A 54 -8.28 -4.07 -16.58
C ASP A 54 -7.08 -4.15 -15.63
N GLY A 55 -7.29 -3.87 -14.34
CA GLY A 55 -6.27 -4.01 -13.30
C GLY A 55 -5.85 -5.46 -13.07
N SER A 56 -4.68 -5.64 -12.47
CA SER A 56 -4.11 -6.97 -12.20
C SER A 56 -3.19 -7.04 -11.00
N ILE A 57 -3.08 -8.24 -10.43
CA ILE A 57 -2.03 -8.65 -9.48
C ILE A 57 -1.11 -9.63 -10.21
N ASN A 58 0.17 -9.42 -10.10
CA ASN A 58 1.19 -10.14 -10.87
C ASN A 58 2.32 -10.64 -9.97
N VAL A 59 3.07 -11.62 -10.49
CA VAL A 59 4.26 -12.17 -9.83
C VAL A 59 5.37 -12.44 -10.85
N MET A 60 6.64 -12.36 -10.42
CA MET A 60 7.81 -12.78 -11.18
C MET A 60 8.96 -13.17 -10.24
N ASN A 61 10.02 -13.76 -10.79
CA ASN A 61 11.27 -13.98 -10.08
C ASN A 61 12.05 -12.66 -9.86
N PHE A 62 12.98 -12.64 -8.90
CA PHE A 62 13.85 -11.48 -8.63
C PHE A 62 14.70 -11.05 -9.83
N ASP A 63 14.98 -11.98 -10.77
CA ASP A 63 15.73 -11.70 -11.98
C ASP A 63 14.85 -11.21 -13.16
N GLY A 64 13.56 -10.97 -12.93
CA GLY A 64 12.60 -10.51 -13.94
C GLY A 64 12.00 -11.62 -14.79
N THR A 65 12.44 -12.86 -14.63
CA THR A 65 11.89 -14.00 -15.37
C THR A 65 10.59 -14.54 -14.75
N GLY A 66 9.88 -15.42 -15.44
CA GLY A 66 8.70 -16.11 -14.90
C GLY A 66 7.50 -15.20 -14.65
N ARG A 67 7.41 -14.05 -15.32
CA ARG A 67 6.28 -13.12 -15.18
C ARG A 67 4.94 -13.80 -15.43
N LYS A 68 4.03 -13.66 -14.48
CA LYS A 68 2.70 -14.25 -14.52
C LYS A 68 1.67 -13.31 -13.91
N MET A 69 0.52 -13.15 -14.54
CA MET A 69 -0.66 -12.56 -13.95
C MET A 69 -1.34 -13.59 -13.03
N LEU A 70 -1.54 -13.25 -11.76
CA LEU A 70 -2.24 -14.07 -10.77
C LEU A 70 -3.74 -13.81 -10.79
N LEU A 71 -4.13 -12.54 -10.82
CA LEU A 71 -5.49 -12.05 -10.89
C LEU A 71 -5.59 -10.90 -11.88
N GLY A 72 -6.72 -10.79 -12.57
CA GLY A 72 -7.02 -9.79 -13.58
C GLY A 72 -8.20 -10.26 -14.41
N ASN A 73 -8.21 -9.97 -15.70
CA ASN A 73 -9.23 -10.43 -16.64
C ASN A 73 -10.67 -10.05 -16.20
N GLY A 74 -10.90 -8.79 -15.88
CA GLY A 74 -12.20 -8.28 -15.50
C GLY A 74 -12.58 -8.45 -14.02
N LYS A 75 -11.66 -8.89 -13.16
CA LYS A 75 -11.95 -9.13 -11.74
C LYS A 75 -11.50 -8.00 -10.82
N ILE A 76 -10.61 -7.14 -11.26
CA ILE A 76 -9.98 -6.07 -10.49
C ILE A 76 -9.95 -4.82 -11.35
N ARG A 77 -10.26 -3.66 -10.75
CA ARG A 77 -10.26 -2.39 -11.46
C ARG A 77 -8.93 -1.65 -11.32
N THR A 78 -8.64 -1.14 -10.13
CA THR A 78 -7.44 -0.32 -9.86
C THR A 78 -6.78 -0.74 -8.56
N PRO A 79 -6.13 -1.92 -8.52
CA PRO A 79 -5.46 -2.39 -7.31
C PRO A 79 -4.31 -1.44 -6.98
N LYS A 80 -4.29 -0.97 -5.71
CA LYS A 80 -3.31 -0.04 -5.16
C LYS A 80 -2.24 -0.80 -4.37
N GLN A 81 -1.89 -0.35 -3.19
CA GLN A 81 -0.83 -0.95 -2.38
C GLN A 81 -1.12 -2.40 -2.03
N LEU A 82 -0.04 -3.18 -1.86
CA LEU A 82 -0.08 -4.61 -1.55
C LEU A 82 0.50 -4.89 -0.17
N HIS A 83 -0.14 -5.80 0.56
CA HIS A 83 0.45 -6.46 1.72
C HIS A 83 0.58 -7.96 1.46
N LEU A 84 1.76 -8.53 1.75
CA LEU A 84 2.05 -9.96 1.62
C LEU A 84 2.20 -10.59 3.01
N ASP A 85 1.26 -11.43 3.37
CA ASP A 85 1.33 -12.30 4.55
C ASP A 85 2.02 -13.62 4.15
N LEU A 86 3.30 -13.74 4.50
CA LEU A 86 4.10 -14.91 4.22
C LEU A 86 3.72 -16.11 5.11
N VAL A 87 3.14 -15.88 6.27
CA VAL A 87 2.75 -16.96 7.21
C VAL A 87 1.56 -17.74 6.65
N ASN A 88 0.52 -17.02 6.21
CA ASN A 88 -0.69 -17.63 5.65
C ASN A 88 -0.68 -17.71 4.12
N GLN A 89 0.40 -17.32 3.48
CA GLN A 89 0.56 -17.36 2.02
C GLN A 89 -0.57 -16.59 1.31
N ARG A 90 -0.82 -15.33 1.73
CA ARG A 90 -1.89 -14.48 1.20
C ARG A 90 -1.40 -13.10 0.78
N LEU A 91 -2.00 -12.60 -0.30
CA LEU A 91 -1.89 -11.22 -0.77
C LEU A 91 -3.16 -10.46 -0.41
N TYR A 92 -3.00 -9.21 0.04
CA TYR A 92 -4.09 -8.29 0.34
C TYR A 92 -3.88 -6.99 -0.45
N TRP A 93 -4.96 -6.37 -0.92
CA TRP A 93 -4.90 -5.09 -1.64
C TRP A 93 -6.18 -4.29 -1.48
N CYS A 94 -6.05 -2.98 -1.72
CA CYS A 94 -7.15 -2.06 -1.95
C CYS A 94 -7.41 -1.91 -3.45
N ASP A 95 -8.64 -2.07 -3.89
CA ASP A 95 -9.09 -1.80 -5.25
C ASP A 95 -9.83 -0.45 -5.24
N ARG A 96 -9.14 0.62 -5.63
CA ARG A 96 -9.57 2.01 -5.38
C ARG A 96 -10.89 2.33 -6.08
N GLU A 97 -10.96 2.32 -7.39
CA GLU A 97 -12.17 2.54 -8.16
C GLU A 97 -13.11 1.33 -8.13
N GLY A 98 -12.59 0.16 -7.77
CA GLY A 98 -13.37 -1.02 -7.44
C GLY A 98 -14.15 -0.89 -6.13
N GLY A 99 -13.68 -0.05 -5.20
CA GLY A 99 -14.29 0.14 -3.88
C GLY A 99 -14.21 -1.10 -3.00
N MET A 100 -13.18 -1.91 -3.16
CA MET A 100 -13.04 -3.18 -2.47
C MET A 100 -11.71 -3.30 -1.73
N VAL A 101 -11.76 -3.93 -0.56
CA VAL A 101 -10.58 -4.43 0.15
C VAL A 101 -10.61 -5.94 0.04
N SER A 102 -9.59 -6.51 -0.59
CA SER A 102 -9.61 -7.91 -1.03
C SER A 102 -8.32 -8.64 -0.68
N SER A 103 -8.39 -9.97 -0.73
CA SER A 103 -7.22 -10.85 -0.62
C SER A 103 -7.36 -12.09 -1.49
N CYS A 104 -6.24 -12.72 -1.81
CA CYS A 104 -6.18 -14.05 -2.42
C CYS A 104 -4.98 -14.84 -1.91
N ASN A 105 -4.91 -16.12 -2.19
CA ASN A 105 -3.69 -16.88 -2.01
C ASN A 105 -2.58 -16.34 -2.94
N ILE A 106 -1.32 -16.58 -2.60
CA ILE A 106 -0.17 -16.13 -3.41
C ILE A 106 -0.12 -16.72 -4.82
N ASP A 107 -0.89 -17.76 -5.11
CA ASP A 107 -1.07 -18.35 -6.44
C ASP A 107 -2.24 -17.73 -7.23
N GLY A 108 -2.98 -16.77 -6.65
CA GLY A 108 -4.15 -16.11 -7.22
C GLY A 108 -5.48 -16.84 -6.95
N SER A 109 -5.46 -17.98 -6.28
CA SER A 109 -6.68 -18.71 -5.90
C SER A 109 -7.37 -18.09 -4.68
N ASN A 110 -8.58 -18.55 -4.38
CA ASN A 110 -9.35 -18.17 -3.19
C ASN A 110 -9.49 -16.64 -3.00
N LEU A 111 -9.89 -15.94 -4.07
CA LEU A 111 -10.24 -14.52 -4.00
C LEU A 111 -11.35 -14.31 -2.95
N PHE A 112 -11.09 -13.41 -2.00
CA PHE A 112 -12.02 -13.04 -0.95
C PHE A 112 -12.13 -11.53 -0.82
N VAL A 113 -13.35 -11.00 -0.77
CA VAL A 113 -13.64 -9.58 -0.57
C VAL A 113 -13.98 -9.35 0.89
N HIS A 114 -13.13 -8.62 1.61
CA HIS A 114 -13.31 -8.29 3.02
C HIS A 114 -14.32 -7.15 3.23
N VAL A 115 -14.21 -6.11 2.39
CA VAL A 115 -15.07 -4.93 2.42
C VAL A 115 -15.42 -4.54 0.99
N ALA A 116 -16.69 -4.20 0.74
CA ALA A 116 -17.12 -3.63 -0.53
C ALA A 116 -17.94 -2.36 -0.27
N ARG A 117 -17.66 -1.31 -1.03
CA ARG A 117 -18.38 -0.04 -0.95
C ARG A 117 -19.42 0.06 -2.06
N PRO A 118 -20.53 0.76 -1.83
CA PRO A 118 -21.57 0.91 -2.84
C PRO A 118 -21.06 1.67 -4.06
N ARG A 119 -21.62 1.34 -5.22
CA ARG A 119 -21.38 2.06 -6.46
C ARG A 119 -22.64 2.77 -6.89
N ASP A 120 -22.49 3.90 -7.54
CA ASP A 120 -23.62 4.67 -8.09
C ASP A 120 -24.18 4.02 -9.37
N LYS A 121 -25.19 4.67 -9.97
CA LYS A 121 -25.81 4.23 -11.23
C LYS A 121 -24.86 4.22 -12.43
N HIS A 122 -23.70 4.85 -12.34
CA HIS A 122 -22.64 4.85 -13.35
C HIS A 122 -21.52 3.89 -13.02
N ASN A 123 -21.71 2.98 -12.05
CA ASN A 123 -20.73 2.01 -11.56
C ASN A 123 -19.49 2.65 -10.93
N LYS A 124 -19.62 3.84 -10.34
CA LYS A 124 -18.56 4.58 -9.68
C LYS A 124 -18.69 4.52 -8.17
N VAL A 125 -17.54 4.38 -7.51
CA VAL A 125 -17.41 4.47 -6.05
C VAL A 125 -17.29 5.94 -5.66
N ASP A 126 -17.92 6.35 -4.56
CA ASP A 126 -17.71 7.68 -3.99
C ASP A 126 -16.22 7.88 -3.69
N ILE A 127 -15.70 9.06 -4.04
CA ILE A 127 -14.27 9.39 -3.83
C ILE A 127 -13.85 9.24 -2.36
N LEU A 128 -14.76 9.45 -1.42
CA LEU A 128 -14.52 9.25 0.00
C LEU A 128 -14.43 7.78 0.40
N ASP A 129 -14.93 6.87 -0.42
CA ASP A 129 -14.88 5.42 -0.19
C ASP A 129 -13.75 4.71 -0.97
N GLN A 130 -12.95 5.47 -1.73
CA GLN A 130 -11.80 4.96 -2.45
C GLN A 130 -10.67 4.58 -1.50
N CYS A 131 -10.39 3.29 -1.38
CA CYS A 131 -9.32 2.72 -0.55
C CYS A 131 -7.97 2.69 -1.28
N VAL A 132 -6.84 2.79 -0.55
CA VAL A 132 -5.50 2.89 -1.14
C VAL A 132 -4.47 1.99 -0.45
N GLY A 133 -4.09 2.29 0.80
CA GLY A 133 -3.09 1.55 1.56
C GLY A 133 -3.71 0.41 2.36
N ILE A 134 -2.93 -0.61 2.64
CA ILE A 134 -3.39 -1.80 3.36
C ILE A 134 -2.28 -2.45 4.18
N THR A 135 -2.64 -2.92 5.37
CA THR A 135 -1.79 -3.83 6.15
C THR A 135 -2.66 -4.76 7.01
N VAL A 136 -2.10 -5.85 7.48
CA VAL A 136 -2.82 -6.82 8.34
C VAL A 136 -2.05 -7.09 9.62
N ASP A 137 -2.80 -7.36 10.68
CA ASP A 137 -2.35 -7.91 11.96
C ASP A 137 -3.00 -9.28 12.10
N VAL A 138 -2.30 -10.29 11.62
CA VAL A 138 -2.83 -11.66 11.61
C VAL A 138 -2.99 -12.19 13.01
N ALA A 139 -2.04 -11.89 13.89
CA ALA A 139 -2.03 -12.38 15.27
C ALA A 139 -3.25 -11.86 16.07
N ASN A 140 -3.67 -10.63 15.82
CA ASN A 140 -4.81 -10.00 16.48
C ASN A 140 -6.09 -10.00 15.62
N ASN A 141 -6.06 -10.64 14.44
CA ASN A 141 -7.19 -10.78 13.52
C ASN A 141 -7.72 -9.44 12.99
N TRP A 142 -6.84 -8.48 12.63
CA TRP A 142 -7.21 -7.19 12.09
C TRP A 142 -6.66 -6.94 10.69
N LEU A 143 -7.47 -6.28 9.87
CA LEU A 143 -7.08 -5.68 8.59
C LEU A 143 -7.27 -4.17 8.68
N TYR A 144 -6.27 -3.41 8.25
CA TYR A 144 -6.27 -1.95 8.26
C TYR A 144 -6.18 -1.43 6.83
N TRP A 145 -6.90 -0.33 6.52
CA TRP A 145 -6.77 0.34 5.23
C TRP A 145 -6.97 1.85 5.34
N THR A 146 -6.44 2.58 4.35
CA THR A 146 -6.64 4.01 4.19
C THR A 146 -7.75 4.29 3.17
N GLN A 147 -8.47 5.37 3.37
CA GLN A 147 -9.28 6.07 2.37
C GLN A 147 -8.73 7.48 2.26
N LYS A 148 -8.15 7.81 1.11
CA LYS A 148 -7.39 9.05 0.96
C LYS A 148 -8.25 10.33 0.91
N GLY A 149 -9.54 10.20 0.60
CA GLY A 149 -10.43 11.33 0.38
C GLY A 149 -10.17 12.04 -0.95
N THR A 150 -10.67 13.27 -1.06
CA THR A 150 -10.38 14.13 -2.19
C THR A 150 -8.92 14.61 -2.15
N PRO A 151 -8.26 14.83 -3.32
CA PRO A 151 -6.90 15.34 -3.35
C PRO A 151 -6.73 16.60 -2.51
N LYS A 152 -5.81 16.56 -1.55
CA LYS A 152 -5.51 17.67 -0.60
C LYS A 152 -6.73 18.21 0.15
N GLY A 153 -7.76 17.36 0.33
CA GLY A 153 -9.06 17.76 0.88
C GLY A 153 -9.18 17.68 2.40
N ASN A 154 -8.21 17.12 3.11
CA ASN A 154 -8.26 16.84 4.55
C ASN A 154 -9.48 15.99 4.94
N LEU A 155 -9.85 15.04 4.10
CA LEU A 155 -10.95 14.11 4.30
C LEU A 155 -10.47 12.65 4.35
N GLY A 156 -9.16 12.47 4.54
CA GLY A 156 -8.56 11.16 4.65
C GLY A 156 -8.94 10.44 5.94
N ARG A 157 -9.00 9.12 5.86
CA ARG A 157 -9.43 8.26 6.98
C ARG A 157 -8.59 6.98 7.05
N ILE A 158 -8.45 6.43 8.24
CA ILE A 158 -7.90 5.10 8.48
C ILE A 158 -8.96 4.26 9.18
N PHE A 159 -9.14 3.04 8.70
CA PHE A 159 -10.10 2.08 9.22
C PHE A 159 -9.43 0.77 9.60
N ARG A 160 -10.12 -0.02 10.43
CA ARG A 160 -9.84 -1.46 10.59
C ARG A 160 -11.11 -2.28 10.58
N VAL A 161 -10.95 -3.57 10.30
CA VAL A 161 -12.01 -4.57 10.33
C VAL A 161 -11.43 -5.92 10.74
N PRO A 162 -12.16 -6.80 11.46
CA PRO A 162 -11.68 -8.17 11.69
C PRO A 162 -11.43 -8.90 10.36
N LEU A 163 -10.26 -9.53 10.22
CA LEU A 163 -9.94 -10.40 9.07
C LEU A 163 -10.97 -11.51 8.90
N THR A 164 -11.31 -12.14 10.02
CA THR A 164 -12.39 -13.15 10.08
C THR A 164 -13.63 -12.49 10.69
N PRO A 165 -14.71 -12.31 9.91
CA PRO A 165 -15.96 -11.76 10.45
C PRO A 165 -16.50 -12.61 11.61
N LYS A 166 -16.97 -11.95 12.66
CA LYS A 166 -17.61 -12.65 13.80
C LYS A 166 -18.98 -13.24 13.45
N THR A 167 -19.63 -12.71 12.43
CA THR A 167 -20.93 -13.13 11.91
C THR A 167 -20.85 -13.29 10.39
N GLN A 168 -21.70 -14.17 9.82
CA GLN A 168 -21.83 -14.26 8.37
C GLN A 168 -22.45 -12.99 7.80
N GLN A 169 -21.58 -12.05 7.39
CA GLN A 169 -21.97 -10.81 6.71
C GLN A 169 -21.35 -10.75 5.33
N SER A 170 -22.10 -10.25 4.37
CA SER A 170 -21.54 -9.94 3.06
C SER A 170 -20.62 -8.73 3.14
N ALA A 171 -19.63 -8.64 2.25
CA ALA A 171 -18.61 -7.59 2.25
C ALA A 171 -19.19 -6.15 2.21
N ASN A 172 -20.37 -5.98 1.60
CA ASN A 172 -21.09 -4.70 1.51
C ASN A 172 -21.99 -4.40 2.70
N GLN A 173 -22.10 -5.30 3.68
CA GLN A 173 -22.96 -5.17 4.86
C GLN A 173 -22.17 -5.29 6.17
N ARG A 174 -20.83 -5.12 6.12
CA ARG A 174 -19.97 -5.18 7.30
C ARG A 174 -20.33 -4.04 8.25
N ASN A 175 -20.80 -4.37 9.45
CA ASN A 175 -21.14 -3.41 10.51
C ASN A 175 -20.09 -3.39 11.63
N ASP A 176 -19.01 -4.17 11.49
CA ASP A 176 -17.89 -4.29 12.40
C ASP A 176 -16.66 -3.47 11.94
N ILE A 177 -16.82 -2.64 10.92
CA ILE A 177 -15.82 -1.68 10.47
C ILE A 177 -15.66 -0.59 11.54
N GLN A 178 -14.41 -0.32 11.92
CA GLN A 178 -14.07 0.72 12.90
C GLN A 178 -13.30 1.85 12.20
N LEU A 179 -13.78 3.07 12.37
CA LEU A 179 -13.05 4.29 12.01
C LEU A 179 -12.01 4.55 13.10
N LEU A 180 -10.73 4.64 12.74
CA LEU A 180 -9.63 4.86 13.68
C LEU A 180 -9.15 6.30 13.70
N LEU A 181 -8.97 6.91 12.52
CA LEU A 181 -8.61 8.32 12.33
C LEU A 181 -9.41 8.91 11.18
N GLN A 182 -9.68 10.19 11.26
CA GLN A 182 -10.33 10.99 10.22
C GLN A 182 -9.68 12.36 10.09
N ASP A 183 -10.12 13.13 9.11
CA ASP A 183 -9.64 14.47 8.84
C ASP A 183 -8.12 14.54 8.58
N LEU A 184 -7.57 13.42 8.05
CA LEU A 184 -6.18 13.35 7.62
C LEU A 184 -6.01 14.05 6.26
N PRO A 185 -4.82 14.61 5.96
CA PRO A 185 -4.61 15.34 4.70
C PRO A 185 -4.89 14.49 3.46
N GLU A 186 -4.17 13.39 3.27
CA GLU A 186 -4.37 12.40 2.20
C GLU A 186 -3.52 11.14 2.47
N PRO A 187 -3.93 10.26 3.41
CA PRO A 187 -3.16 9.07 3.79
C PRO A 187 -3.13 8.06 2.63
N ILE A 188 -1.95 7.48 2.37
CA ILE A 188 -1.73 6.58 1.24
C ILE A 188 -1.40 5.19 1.73
N ASP A 189 -0.14 4.86 1.95
CA ASP A 189 0.29 3.50 2.28
C ASP A 189 0.34 3.25 3.79
N LEU A 190 0.20 2.00 4.19
CA LEU A 190 0.21 1.55 5.58
C LEU A 190 1.26 0.47 5.80
N LEU A 191 1.91 0.54 6.95
CA LEU A 191 2.79 -0.50 7.45
C LEU A 191 2.55 -0.71 8.95
N LEU A 192 2.37 -1.95 9.35
CA LEU A 192 2.27 -2.34 10.77
C LEU A 192 3.59 -2.94 11.24
N ASP A 193 4.10 -2.44 12.34
CA ASP A 193 5.07 -3.17 13.17
C ASP A 193 4.31 -3.99 14.21
N GLU A 194 4.13 -5.27 13.95
CA GLU A 194 3.36 -6.19 14.81
C GLU A 194 3.99 -6.36 16.20
N GLU A 195 5.32 -6.23 16.32
CA GLU A 195 6.02 -6.41 17.59
C GLU A 195 5.81 -5.23 18.54
N THR A 196 5.84 -4.02 18.02
CA THR A 196 5.65 -2.79 18.80
C THR A 196 4.22 -2.29 18.81
N HIS A 197 3.34 -2.89 17.99
CA HIS A 197 1.96 -2.45 17.75
C HIS A 197 1.88 -0.99 17.30
N ILE A 198 2.79 -0.57 16.42
CA ILE A 198 2.78 0.77 15.83
C ILE A 198 2.34 0.67 14.37
N LEU A 199 1.32 1.46 14.02
CA LEU A 199 0.90 1.67 12.65
C LEU A 199 1.61 2.89 12.09
N TYR A 200 2.24 2.73 10.93
CA TYR A 200 2.90 3.80 10.17
C TYR A 200 2.12 4.06 8.88
N TRP A 201 2.16 5.31 8.40
CA TRP A 201 1.59 5.64 7.08
C TRP A 201 2.28 6.84 6.45
N THR A 202 2.27 6.85 5.12
CA THR A 202 2.60 8.02 4.32
C THR A 202 1.37 8.87 4.10
N ASP A 203 1.56 10.18 4.06
CA ASP A 203 0.51 11.13 3.71
C ASP A 203 1.04 12.06 2.61
N ARG A 204 0.32 12.16 1.49
CA ARG A 204 0.71 12.99 0.34
C ARG A 204 -0.05 14.30 0.26
N GLY A 205 -0.91 14.58 1.23
CA GLY A 205 -1.74 15.79 1.26
C GLY A 205 -0.95 17.09 1.32
N ALA A 206 -1.67 18.19 1.48
CA ALA A 206 -1.07 19.51 1.57
C ALA A 206 -0.36 19.73 2.90
N GLU A 207 0.67 20.57 2.88
CA GLU A 207 1.31 21.07 4.11
C GLU A 207 0.29 21.91 4.96
N PRO A 208 0.47 21.98 6.29
CA PRO A 208 1.64 21.55 7.06
C PRO A 208 1.67 20.07 7.43
N ASP A 209 0.57 19.34 7.35
CA ASP A 209 0.48 17.97 7.90
C ASP A 209 0.60 16.88 6.81
N GLY A 210 0.45 17.22 5.54
CA GLY A 210 0.73 16.33 4.41
C GLY A 210 2.19 16.27 4.02
N ASN A 211 2.52 15.52 2.96
CA ASN A 211 3.87 15.19 2.53
C ASN A 211 4.74 14.68 3.69
N SER A 212 4.19 13.74 4.45
CA SER A 212 4.71 13.31 5.74
C SER A 212 4.74 11.78 5.91
N LEU A 213 5.60 11.35 6.84
CA LEU A 213 5.59 10.02 7.45
C LEU A 213 5.02 10.13 8.85
N ASN A 214 4.07 9.29 9.17
CA ASN A 214 3.27 9.36 10.38
C ASN A 214 3.25 8.04 11.13
N CYS A 215 2.92 8.07 12.42
CA CYS A 215 2.64 6.85 13.18
C CYS A 215 1.62 7.08 14.30
N ALA A 216 1.05 5.97 14.77
CA ALA A 216 0.24 5.90 15.98
C ALA A 216 0.34 4.52 16.62
N ASN A 217 0.15 4.45 17.94
CA ASN A 217 0.09 3.18 18.65
C ASN A 217 -1.29 2.55 18.47
N ILE A 218 -1.32 1.27 18.17
CA ILE A 218 -2.56 0.48 18.14
C ILE A 218 -2.97 0.13 19.57
N THR A 219 -4.24 0.34 19.88
CA THR A 219 -4.86 -0.01 21.15
C THR A 219 -6.12 -0.85 20.92
N ALA A 220 -6.69 -1.40 22.01
CA ALA A 220 -7.96 -2.11 21.93
C ALA A 220 -9.08 -1.24 21.35
N ASP A 221 -9.10 0.04 21.73
CA ASP A 221 -10.15 1.00 21.37
C ASP A 221 -9.86 1.78 20.07
N GLY A 222 -8.69 1.59 19.43
CA GLY A 222 -8.34 2.29 18.21
C GLY A 222 -6.86 2.67 18.11
N LEU A 223 -6.57 3.92 17.78
CA LEU A 223 -5.22 4.48 17.71
C LEU A 223 -5.02 5.56 18.77
N SER A 224 -3.79 5.64 19.28
CA SER A 224 -3.38 6.65 20.25
C SER A 224 -1.99 7.18 19.92
N HIS A 225 -1.57 8.29 20.54
CA HIS A 225 -0.25 8.89 20.38
C HIS A 225 0.12 9.15 18.91
N TYR A 226 -0.84 9.65 18.12
CA TYR A 226 -0.57 10.08 16.75
C TYR A 226 0.53 11.15 16.73
N LYS A 227 1.51 10.96 15.85
CA LYS A 227 2.54 11.95 15.58
C LYS A 227 3.03 11.89 14.14
N VAL A 228 3.48 13.02 13.64
CA VAL A 228 4.26 13.13 12.42
C VAL A 228 5.74 12.88 12.77
N ILE A 229 6.34 11.88 12.12
CA ILE A 229 7.75 11.52 12.31
C ILE A 229 8.64 12.47 11.51
N SER A 230 8.30 12.67 10.25
CA SER A 230 9.06 13.52 9.33
C SER A 230 8.19 14.10 8.23
N ARG A 231 8.70 15.15 7.58
CA ARG A 231 8.05 15.89 6.47
C ARG A 231 9.05 16.14 5.34
N GLY A 232 8.57 16.77 4.28
CA GLY A 232 9.41 17.25 3.18
C GLY A 232 9.50 16.31 1.99
N PHE A 233 8.63 15.32 1.92
CA PHE A 233 8.44 14.50 0.72
C PHE A 233 7.66 15.28 -0.35
N LYS A 234 7.56 14.70 -1.54
CA LYS A 234 6.83 15.27 -2.68
C LYS A 234 5.76 14.29 -3.17
N GLU A 235 4.59 14.32 -2.52
CA GLU A 235 3.53 13.33 -2.68
C GLU A 235 4.00 11.91 -2.31
N ALA A 236 4.29 11.71 -1.00
CA ALA A 236 4.74 10.43 -0.44
C ALA A 236 3.74 9.31 -0.74
N ILE A 237 4.21 8.18 -1.24
CA ILE A 237 3.40 7.01 -1.60
C ILE A 237 3.82 5.80 -0.78
N GLY A 238 4.77 5.00 -1.24
CA GLY A 238 5.15 3.74 -0.62
C GLY A 238 6.10 3.90 0.54
N LEU A 239 6.03 2.98 1.50
CA LEU A 239 6.97 2.90 2.62
C LEU A 239 7.40 1.46 2.88
N THR A 240 8.61 1.30 3.43
CA THR A 240 9.12 0.00 3.90
C THR A 240 10.09 0.20 5.06
N TYR A 241 10.08 -0.71 6.03
CA TYR A 241 10.79 -0.56 7.31
C TYR A 241 11.93 -1.55 7.47
N ASP A 242 13.17 -1.04 7.54
CA ASP A 242 14.35 -1.77 7.99
C ASP A 242 14.38 -1.76 9.52
N LYS A 243 13.66 -2.70 10.12
CA LYS A 243 13.45 -2.76 11.55
C LYS A 243 14.77 -2.92 12.35
N PRO A 244 15.70 -3.83 11.98
CA PRO A 244 17.00 -3.93 12.65
C PRO A 244 17.79 -2.63 12.64
N ALA A 245 17.78 -1.90 11.53
CA ALA A 245 18.50 -0.64 11.40
C ALA A 245 17.70 0.57 11.95
N LYS A 246 16.41 0.41 12.28
CA LYS A 246 15.47 1.48 12.64
C LYS A 246 15.36 2.57 11.56
N LEU A 247 15.33 2.17 10.30
CA LEU A 247 15.28 3.06 9.15
C LEU A 247 13.99 2.81 8.35
N MET A 248 13.21 3.85 8.12
CA MET A 248 12.09 3.79 7.18
C MET A 248 12.56 4.31 5.83
N TYR A 249 12.14 3.64 4.76
CA TYR A 249 12.34 4.13 3.40
C TYR A 249 11.00 4.56 2.82
N VAL A 250 10.99 5.73 2.18
CA VAL A 250 9.80 6.32 1.56
C VAL A 250 10.09 6.61 0.10
N ALA A 251 9.14 6.26 -0.77
CA ALA A 251 9.14 6.63 -2.19
C ALA A 251 8.05 7.67 -2.46
N ASP A 252 8.30 8.62 -3.36
CA ASP A 252 7.35 9.66 -3.70
C ASP A 252 7.11 9.82 -5.21
N LEU A 253 6.00 10.45 -5.59
CA LEU A 253 5.62 10.65 -6.99
C LEU A 253 6.52 11.65 -7.73
N ASN A 254 7.34 12.43 -7.02
CA ASN A 254 8.36 13.25 -7.67
C ASN A 254 9.67 12.51 -7.93
N GLY A 255 9.68 11.18 -7.68
CA GLY A 255 10.81 10.28 -7.95
C GLY A 255 11.87 10.27 -6.85
N GLY A 256 11.57 10.78 -5.67
CA GLY A 256 12.44 10.69 -4.50
C GLY A 256 12.38 9.30 -3.87
N VAL A 257 13.55 8.79 -3.46
CA VAL A 257 13.70 7.71 -2.50
C VAL A 257 14.43 8.24 -1.29
N TYR A 258 13.80 8.15 -0.14
CA TYR A 258 14.29 8.74 1.10
C TYR A 258 14.53 7.67 2.16
N GLN A 259 15.51 7.93 3.01
CA GLN A 259 15.74 7.23 4.26
C GLN A 259 15.35 8.15 5.42
N VAL A 260 14.61 7.62 6.38
CA VAL A 260 14.21 8.32 7.59
C VAL A 260 14.75 7.56 8.79
N VAL A 261 15.50 8.25 9.66
CA VAL A 261 15.95 7.70 10.94
C VAL A 261 14.76 7.75 11.91
N MET A 262 14.23 6.60 12.30
CA MET A 262 12.98 6.53 13.08
C MET A 262 13.07 7.14 14.47
N GLU A 263 14.27 7.21 15.03
CA GLU A 263 14.52 7.77 16.37
C GLU A 263 14.49 9.31 16.38
N THR A 264 15.04 9.94 15.32
CA THR A 264 15.19 11.40 15.23
C THR A 264 14.21 12.06 14.26
N GLY A 265 13.67 11.31 13.30
CA GLY A 265 12.90 11.84 12.18
C GLY A 265 13.75 12.49 11.09
N GLU A 266 15.09 12.38 11.17
CA GLU A 266 15.99 12.92 10.16
C GLU A 266 15.79 12.23 8.82
N VAL A 267 15.71 13.04 7.75
CA VAL A 267 15.43 12.58 6.38
C VAL A 267 16.66 12.79 5.50
N GLU A 268 17.10 11.72 4.84
CA GLU A 268 18.11 11.77 3.79
C GLU A 268 17.48 11.36 2.45
N LYS A 269 17.64 12.19 1.42
CA LYS A 269 17.30 11.76 0.05
C LYS A 269 18.43 10.90 -0.50
N LEU A 270 18.15 9.63 -0.75
CA LEU A 270 19.11 8.66 -1.27
C LEU A 270 19.22 8.70 -2.79
N TYR A 271 18.09 8.93 -3.48
CA TYR A 271 18.01 8.87 -4.93
C TYR A 271 16.93 9.78 -5.49
N GLN A 272 17.12 10.23 -6.73
CA GLN A 272 16.15 11.00 -7.49
C GLN A 272 15.96 10.36 -8.87
N GLY A 273 14.80 9.76 -9.08
CA GLY A 273 14.31 9.28 -10.37
C GLY A 273 13.21 10.17 -10.93
N LYS A 274 12.19 9.57 -11.55
CA LYS A 274 11.07 10.31 -12.18
C LYS A 274 9.79 10.28 -11.33
N ASN A 275 9.13 9.13 -11.21
CA ASN A 275 7.90 8.98 -10.44
C ASN A 275 7.86 7.60 -9.78
N TYR A 276 7.88 7.56 -8.44
CA TYR A 276 7.85 6.30 -7.73
C TYR A 276 6.56 6.11 -6.93
N THR A 277 6.09 4.86 -6.87
CA THR A 277 4.95 4.44 -6.07
C THR A 277 5.39 3.44 -5.00
N GLY A 278 5.07 2.16 -5.13
CA GLY A 278 5.43 1.16 -4.14
C GLY A 278 6.94 0.96 -4.00
N ILE A 279 7.37 0.69 -2.78
CA ILE A 279 8.74 0.34 -2.42
C ILE A 279 8.73 -0.87 -1.50
N SER A 280 9.66 -1.79 -1.69
CA SER A 280 9.91 -2.92 -0.79
C SER A 280 11.39 -3.14 -0.66
N GLN A 281 11.85 -3.67 0.47
CA GLN A 281 13.27 -3.89 0.70
C GLN A 281 13.62 -5.37 0.74
N TYR A 282 14.84 -5.67 0.31
CA TYR A 282 15.48 -6.96 0.44
C TYR A 282 16.80 -6.80 1.20
N LEU A 283 16.93 -7.50 2.31
CA LEU A 283 18.10 -7.38 3.19
C LEU A 283 19.22 -8.40 2.89
N GLY A 284 19.11 -9.16 1.78
CA GLY A 284 20.16 -10.04 1.26
C GLY A 284 20.29 -11.36 2.03
#